data_fef6de9cee7027b15204e54f572076fd
#
_entry.id   fef6de9cee7027b15204e54f572076fd
#
_cell.length_a   1.000
_cell.length_b   1.000
_cell.length_c   1.000
_cell.angle_alpha   90.00
_cell.angle_beta   90.00
_cell.angle_gamma   90.00
#
_symmetry.space_group_name_H-M   'P 1'
#
loop_
_entity.id
_entity.type
_entity.pdbx_description
1 polymer ?
#
loop_
_entity_poly.entity_id
_entity_poly.type
_entity_poly.pdbx_seq_one_letter_code
_entity_poly.pdbx_strand_id
1 'polypeptide(L)'
;MFFEKMLECPKKLQRGHFMDYQNCRLCPRQCGADRQAGETGFCGCPATALVAKAMLHKWEEPVLAGPGGSGAVFFGGCTLRCCYCQNAAISGRPAGQTVDSAGLRRIFEELIAQG
;
A
#
# COMPACT_ATOMS: atom_id res chain seq x y z
N MET A 1 11.02 25.66 2.06
CA MET A 1 10.52 26.25 0.80
C MET A 1 10.29 25.25 -0.34
N PHE A 2 10.84 24.07 -0.31
CA PHE A 2 10.56 23.04 -1.32
C PHE A 2 9.44 22.06 -0.88
N PHE A 3 9.18 21.93 0.39
CA PHE A 3 8.20 21.00 0.96
C PHE A 3 6.75 21.50 0.94
N GLU A 4 6.52 22.81 0.93
CA GLU A 4 5.17 23.39 0.91
C GLU A 4 4.45 23.22 -0.44
N LYS A 5 5.20 23.11 -1.54
CA LYS A 5 4.60 22.94 -2.88
C LYS A 5 4.18 21.51 -3.22
N MET A 6 4.56 20.52 -2.45
CA MET A 6 4.13 19.12 -2.66
C MET A 6 2.80 18.78 -1.99
N LEU A 7 2.27 19.66 -1.13
CA LEU A 7 0.97 19.45 -0.45
C LEU A 7 -0.24 20.02 -1.21
N GLU A 8 -0.01 20.75 -2.28
CA GLU A 8 -1.12 21.14 -3.16
C GLU A 8 -1.39 20.02 -4.19
N CYS A 9 -2.09 18.99 -3.72
CA CYS A 9 -2.74 18.06 -4.63
C CYS A 9 -3.66 18.87 -5.56
N PRO A 10 -3.44 18.85 -6.88
CA PRO A 10 -4.23 19.67 -7.80
C PRO A 10 -5.70 19.29 -7.65
N LYS A 11 -6.52 20.25 -7.25
CA LYS A 11 -7.98 20.13 -7.08
C LYS A 11 -8.74 19.63 -8.31
N LYS A 12 -8.03 19.32 -9.41
CA LYS A 12 -8.57 18.79 -10.66
C LYS A 12 -8.67 17.27 -10.75
N LEU A 13 -8.18 16.51 -9.74
CA LEU A 13 -8.34 15.04 -9.74
C LEU A 13 -9.69 14.56 -9.15
N GLN A 14 -10.62 15.46 -8.90
CA GLN A 14 -11.89 15.14 -8.21
C GLN A 14 -13.05 14.74 -9.13
N ARG A 15 -12.84 14.55 -10.42
CA ARG A 15 -13.93 14.06 -11.28
C ARG A 15 -13.39 13.01 -12.24
N GLY A 16 -13.58 11.72 -11.87
CA GLY A 16 -13.70 10.76 -12.92
C GLY A 16 -13.06 9.39 -12.82
N HIS A 17 -12.29 9.06 -11.79
CA HIS A 17 -11.96 7.66 -11.55
C HIS A 17 -12.01 7.38 -10.04
N PHE A 18 -13.22 7.40 -9.52
CA PHE A 18 -13.49 6.70 -8.28
C PHE A 18 -13.17 5.23 -8.59
N MET A 19 -12.15 4.69 -7.92
CA MET A 19 -11.79 3.29 -8.08
C MET A 19 -13.02 2.47 -7.75
N ASP A 20 -13.57 1.80 -8.77
CA ASP A 20 -14.76 0.98 -8.60
C ASP A 20 -14.37 -0.32 -7.92
N TYR A 21 -14.54 -0.35 -6.60
CA TYR A 21 -14.32 -1.56 -5.80
C TYR A 21 -15.44 -2.60 -5.95
N GLN A 22 -16.55 -2.24 -6.59
CA GLN A 22 -17.64 -3.19 -6.91
C GLN A 22 -17.33 -4.04 -8.14
N ASN A 23 -16.44 -3.56 -9.00
CA ASN A 23 -15.99 -4.29 -10.19
C ASN A 23 -14.49 -4.03 -10.40
N CYS A 24 -13.66 -4.69 -9.64
CA CYS A 24 -12.23 -4.41 -9.57
C CYS A 24 -11.51 -4.57 -10.91
N ARG A 25 -11.02 -3.44 -11.43
CA ARG A 25 -10.18 -3.36 -12.63
C ARG A 25 -8.89 -2.58 -12.40
N LEU A 26 -8.38 -2.59 -11.16
CA LEU A 26 -7.22 -1.80 -10.74
C LEU A 26 -5.89 -2.27 -11.33
N CYS A 27 -5.81 -3.50 -11.77
CA CYS A 27 -4.60 -4.07 -12.35
C CYS A 27 -4.92 -4.85 -13.64
N PRO A 28 -3.91 -5.28 -14.41
CA PRO A 28 -4.10 -6.03 -15.64
C PRO A 28 -4.90 -7.33 -15.49
N ARG A 29 -5.05 -7.86 -14.27
CA ARG A 29 -5.89 -9.05 -14.00
C ARG A 29 -7.36 -8.79 -14.24
N GLN A 30 -7.84 -7.56 -14.02
CA GLN A 30 -9.26 -7.16 -14.23
C GLN A 30 -10.24 -8.20 -13.69
N CYS A 31 -10.01 -8.66 -12.46
CA CYS A 31 -10.74 -9.80 -11.87
C CYS A 31 -12.24 -9.56 -11.63
N GLY A 32 -12.69 -8.29 -11.65
CA GLY A 32 -14.10 -7.95 -11.49
C GLY A 32 -14.67 -8.18 -10.10
N ALA A 33 -13.84 -8.52 -9.10
CA ALA A 33 -14.32 -8.80 -7.75
C ALA A 33 -15.01 -7.58 -7.12
N ASP A 34 -16.13 -7.82 -6.45
CA ASP A 34 -16.79 -6.81 -5.62
C ASP A 34 -16.17 -6.79 -4.22
N ARG A 35 -15.16 -5.94 -4.07
CA ARG A 35 -14.44 -5.80 -2.80
C ARG A 35 -15.26 -5.07 -1.74
N GLN A 36 -16.27 -4.29 -2.12
CA GLN A 36 -17.17 -3.65 -1.15
C GLN A 36 -18.10 -4.69 -0.52
N ALA A 37 -18.51 -5.70 -1.28
CA ALA A 37 -19.26 -6.84 -0.77
C ALA A 37 -18.41 -7.89 -0.04
N GLY A 38 -17.08 -7.67 0.08
CA GLY A 38 -16.17 -8.58 0.75
C GLY A 38 -15.55 -9.65 -0.16
N GLU A 39 -15.76 -9.56 -1.48
CA GLU A 39 -15.08 -10.45 -2.41
C GLU A 39 -13.59 -10.07 -2.53
N THR A 40 -12.77 -11.07 -2.73
CA THR A 40 -11.34 -10.90 -3.02
C THR A 40 -11.02 -11.47 -4.40
N GLY A 41 -10.27 -10.70 -5.17
CA GLY A 41 -9.81 -11.15 -6.48
C GLY A 41 -8.55 -12.01 -6.38
N PHE A 42 -7.85 -12.14 -7.50
CA PHE A 42 -6.61 -12.93 -7.60
C PHE A 42 -5.56 -12.52 -6.56
N CYS A 43 -5.44 -11.24 -6.24
CA CYS A 43 -4.47 -10.75 -5.24
C CYS A 43 -4.87 -11.09 -3.80
N GLY A 44 -6.12 -11.48 -3.55
CA GLY A 44 -6.65 -11.76 -2.22
C GLY A 44 -6.87 -10.52 -1.33
N CYS A 45 -6.71 -9.31 -1.88
CA CYS A 45 -6.83 -8.09 -1.10
C CYS A 45 -8.27 -7.61 -0.97
N PRO A 46 -8.70 -7.15 0.22
CA PRO A 46 -9.99 -6.50 0.44
C PRO A 46 -10.04 -5.08 -0.14
N ALA A 47 -11.13 -4.35 0.11
CA ALA A 47 -11.27 -2.94 -0.27
C ALA A 47 -10.37 -2.00 0.55
N THR A 48 -9.96 -2.42 1.73
CA THR A 48 -9.04 -1.69 2.61
C THR A 48 -7.59 -2.14 2.39
N ALA A 49 -6.63 -1.31 2.80
CA ALA A 49 -5.23 -1.69 2.74
C ALA A 49 -4.92 -2.85 3.70
N LEU A 50 -4.14 -3.81 3.25
CA LEU A 50 -3.67 -4.94 4.05
C LEU A 50 -2.20 -4.73 4.36
N VAL A 51 -1.87 -4.32 5.58
CA VAL A 51 -0.49 -4.05 6.01
C VAL A 51 0.08 -5.28 6.71
N ALA A 52 1.07 -5.88 6.10
CA ALA A 52 1.76 -7.05 6.64
C ALA A 52 2.84 -6.66 7.68
N LYS A 53 3.54 -5.56 7.43
CA LYS A 53 4.59 -5.06 8.31
C LYS A 53 4.86 -3.58 8.06
N ALA A 54 5.19 -2.84 9.11
CA ALA A 54 5.74 -1.50 9.02
C ALA A 54 6.99 -1.41 9.90
N MET A 55 8.07 -0.84 9.40
CA MET A 55 9.33 -0.75 10.14
C MET A 55 10.27 0.30 9.55
N LEU A 56 11.22 0.78 10.35
CA LEU A 56 12.38 1.49 9.82
C LEU A 56 13.36 0.48 9.21
N HIS A 57 13.75 0.72 7.96
CA HIS A 57 14.79 -0.02 7.26
C HIS A 57 16.07 0.82 7.23
N LYS A 58 17.11 0.35 7.93
CA LYS A 58 18.37 1.09 8.10
C LYS A 58 19.44 0.75 7.04
N TRP A 59 19.16 -0.23 6.20
CA TRP A 59 20.11 -0.79 5.24
C TRP A 59 19.77 -0.43 3.79
N GLU A 60 18.99 0.63 3.61
CA GLU A 60 18.80 1.24 2.29
C GLU A 60 20.02 2.07 1.92
N GLU A 61 20.09 2.49 0.66
CA GLU A 61 21.11 3.38 0.17
C GLU A 61 21.22 4.65 1.03
N PRO A 62 22.42 5.14 1.36
CA PRO A 62 22.59 6.29 2.28
C PRO A 62 21.79 7.53 1.87
N VAL A 63 21.58 7.73 0.58
CA VAL A 63 20.77 8.84 0.04
C VAL A 63 19.29 8.71 0.42
N LEU A 64 18.78 7.49 0.56
CA LEU A 64 17.39 7.19 0.90
C LEU A 64 17.18 7.07 2.41
N ALA A 65 18.12 6.42 3.08
CA ALA A 65 17.98 6.09 4.50
C ALA A 65 18.38 7.26 5.43
N GLY A 66 19.34 8.09 5.02
CA GLY A 66 19.91 9.08 5.93
C GLY A 66 20.38 8.46 7.25
N PRO A 67 20.56 9.26 8.32
CA PRO A 67 20.95 8.75 9.63
C PRO A 67 19.81 8.02 10.38
N GLY A 68 18.56 8.33 10.06
CA GLY A 68 17.38 7.79 10.75
C GLY A 68 16.89 6.45 10.21
N GLY A 69 17.15 6.16 8.96
CA GLY A 69 16.59 5.03 8.23
C GLY A 69 15.43 5.43 7.31
N SER A 70 14.97 4.49 6.51
CA SER A 70 13.83 4.66 5.60
C SER A 70 12.60 3.98 6.15
N GLY A 71 11.48 4.68 6.23
CA GLY A 71 10.21 4.08 6.62
C GLY A 71 9.72 3.12 5.53
N ALA A 72 9.53 1.86 5.86
CA ALA A 72 9.05 0.83 4.95
C ALA A 72 7.72 0.25 5.42
N VAL A 73 6.74 0.23 4.52
CA VAL A 73 5.44 -0.41 4.75
C VAL A 73 5.26 -1.52 3.73
N PHE A 74 5.11 -2.75 4.22
CA PHE A 74 4.88 -3.93 3.41
C PHE A 74 3.40 -4.25 3.36
N PHE A 75 2.84 -4.27 2.16
CA PHE A 75 1.45 -4.64 1.93
C PHE A 75 1.32 -6.13 1.64
N GLY A 76 0.25 -6.74 2.13
CA GLY A 76 -0.08 -8.12 1.82
C GLY A 76 -0.77 -8.27 0.46
N GLY A 77 -0.68 -9.48 -0.09
CA GLY A 77 -1.25 -9.80 -1.40
C GLY A 77 -0.39 -9.32 -2.57
N CYS A 78 -0.59 -9.95 -3.73
CA CYS A 78 0.17 -9.60 -4.94
C CYS A 78 -0.59 -10.01 -6.19
N THR A 79 -0.49 -9.20 -7.23
CA THR A 79 -1.13 -9.44 -8.53
C THR A 79 -0.31 -10.39 -9.43
N LEU A 80 0.98 -10.61 -9.15
CA LEU A 80 1.89 -11.42 -9.98
C LEU A 80 2.03 -12.86 -9.49
N ARG A 81 2.27 -13.07 -8.20
CA ARG A 81 2.51 -14.38 -7.57
C ARG A 81 3.66 -15.13 -8.23
N CYS A 82 4.83 -14.49 -8.33
CA CYS A 82 6.03 -15.11 -8.91
C CYS A 82 6.43 -16.36 -8.12
N CYS A 83 6.79 -17.42 -8.82
CA CYS A 83 7.20 -18.69 -8.18
C CYS A 83 8.50 -18.59 -7.38
N TYR A 84 9.33 -17.60 -7.68
CA TYR A 84 10.60 -17.30 -7.00
C TYR A 84 10.53 -16.07 -6.09
N CYS A 85 9.33 -15.72 -5.59
CA CYS A 85 9.14 -14.51 -4.82
C CYS A 85 9.82 -14.60 -3.45
N GLN A 86 10.77 -13.70 -3.16
CA GLN A 86 11.40 -13.60 -1.83
C GLN A 86 10.41 -13.19 -0.73
N ASN A 87 9.29 -12.54 -1.09
CA ASN A 87 8.25 -12.11 -0.18
C ASN A 87 7.01 -13.03 -0.21
N ALA A 88 7.18 -14.30 -0.59
CA ALA A 88 6.07 -15.25 -0.75
C ALA A 88 5.18 -15.37 0.49
N ALA A 89 5.74 -15.19 1.68
CA ALA A 89 5.01 -15.24 2.95
C ALA A 89 3.88 -14.20 3.05
N ILE A 90 4.03 -13.04 2.40
CA ILE A 90 3.05 -11.95 2.42
C ILE A 90 2.37 -11.74 1.08
N SER A 91 3.00 -12.15 -0.03
CA SER A 91 2.46 -11.99 -1.38
C SER A 91 1.59 -13.16 -1.83
N GLY A 92 1.96 -14.38 -1.46
CA GLY A 92 1.26 -15.61 -1.86
C GLY A 92 -0.04 -15.83 -1.11
N ARG A 93 -0.11 -15.42 0.14
CA ARG A 93 -1.32 -15.40 0.97
C ARG A 93 -1.53 -13.99 1.49
N PRO A 94 -2.76 -13.47 1.44
CA PRO A 94 -3.06 -12.19 2.08
C PRO A 94 -2.68 -12.29 3.57
N ALA A 95 -1.65 -11.59 3.96
CA ALA A 95 -1.16 -11.57 5.34
C ALA A 95 -1.09 -10.12 5.82
N GLY A 96 -1.43 -9.91 7.09
CA GLY A 96 -1.40 -8.60 7.71
C GLY A 96 -2.74 -8.18 8.32
N GLN A 97 -2.78 -6.95 8.76
CA GLN A 97 -3.98 -6.32 9.31
C GLN A 97 -4.60 -5.37 8.29
N THR A 98 -5.92 -5.38 8.21
CA THR A 98 -6.64 -4.40 7.41
C THR A 98 -6.61 -3.05 8.12
N VAL A 99 -6.22 -2.01 7.38
CA VAL A 99 -6.20 -0.65 7.88
C VAL A 99 -6.95 0.27 6.92
N ASP A 100 -7.68 1.21 7.48
CA ASP A 100 -8.29 2.29 6.71
C ASP A 100 -7.26 3.40 6.43
N SER A 101 -7.68 4.44 5.74
CA SER A 101 -6.81 5.58 5.42
C SER A 101 -6.28 6.30 6.66
N ALA A 102 -7.07 6.38 7.74
CA ALA A 102 -6.64 6.99 8.99
C ALA A 102 -5.59 6.12 9.71
N GLY A 103 -5.77 4.80 9.69
CA GLY A 103 -4.80 3.84 10.22
C GLY A 103 -3.48 3.86 9.46
N LEU A 104 -3.54 3.91 8.13
CA LEU A 104 -2.35 3.99 7.29
C LEU A 104 -1.59 5.31 7.53
N ARG A 105 -2.30 6.41 7.66
CA ARG A 105 -1.70 7.71 8.02
C ARG A 105 -0.96 7.64 9.35
N ARG A 106 -1.55 7.04 10.38
CA ARG A 106 -0.89 6.87 11.69
C ARG A 106 0.40 6.06 11.57
N ILE A 107 0.40 4.99 10.79
CA ILE A 107 1.62 4.19 10.53
C ILE A 107 2.71 5.08 9.94
N PHE A 108 2.40 5.93 8.97
CA PHE A 108 3.39 6.84 8.39
C PHE A 108 3.89 7.88 9.40
N GLU A 109 3.00 8.47 10.19
CA GLU A 109 3.35 9.44 11.24
C GLU A 109 4.28 8.80 12.29
N GLU A 110 4.01 7.57 12.70
CA GLU A 110 4.86 6.81 13.62
C GLU A 110 6.25 6.51 13.03
N LEU A 111 6.32 6.12 11.76
CA LEU A 111 7.60 5.88 11.08
C LEU A 111 8.42 7.17 10.96
N ILE A 112 7.79 8.29 10.62
CA ILE A 112 8.43 9.61 10.55
C ILE A 112 8.95 10.04 11.92
N ALA A 113 8.19 9.79 12.99
CA ALA A 113 8.59 10.14 14.36
C ALA A 113 9.78 9.31 14.87
N GLN A 114 10.01 8.13 14.31
CA GLN A 114 11.11 7.24 14.69
C GLN A 114 12.42 7.54 13.94
N GLY A 115 12.37 8.23 12.84
CA GLY A 115 13.54 8.53 11.99
C GLY A 115 13.22 9.12 10.67
#